data_8aaf129bdb636c2075bdfa17c578b82f
#
_entry.id   8aaf129bdb636c2075bdfa17c578b82f
#
_cell.length_a   1.000
_cell.length_b   1.000
_cell.length_c   1.000
_cell.angle_alpha   90.00
_cell.angle_beta   90.00
_cell.angle_gamma   90.00
#
_symmetry.space_group_name_H-M   'P 1'
#
loop_
_entity.id
_entity.type
_entity.pdbx_description
1 polymer ?
#
loop_
_entity_poly.entity_id
_entity_poly.type
_entity_poly.pdbx_seq_one_letter_code
_entity_poly.pdbx_strand_id
1 'polypeptide(L)'
;MRNVKVSVEKPTGLDPQTLALVRIAVATATGDETKLRDRMIAAKAMHVPPPWIDELLLQSFLNVGYPLALVAFGVWRSVAGPVLESEQGESIAHPDWERWTKRGVEACGEVYGRTFHKLMLNLRALHPAVEPLVVVDAYGKILGRPGLDSKRRELCTLAAIAMQNAPRQLHAHLRGALNTGSTLEDVDAVLALIEADLPADWALRVWEMWADVRGRNL
;
A
#
# COMPACT_ATOMS: atom_id res chain seq x y z
N MET A 1 0.23 -24.11 -34.99
CA MET A 1 0.83 -24.28 -33.65
C MET A 1 1.36 -22.91 -33.19
N ARG A 2 0.67 -22.22 -32.27
CA ARG A 2 1.14 -20.94 -31.72
C ARG A 2 2.06 -21.24 -30.54
N ASN A 3 3.34 -20.87 -30.68
CA ASN A 3 4.29 -20.93 -29.59
C ASN A 3 3.83 -19.93 -28.48
N VAL A 4 3.27 -20.43 -27.40
CA VAL A 4 3.09 -19.66 -26.15
C VAL A 4 4.49 -19.50 -25.56
N LYS A 5 5.06 -18.29 -25.67
CA LYS A 5 6.24 -17.93 -24.88
C LYS A 5 5.81 -17.92 -23.41
N VAL A 6 6.17 -18.96 -22.69
CA VAL A 6 6.17 -18.94 -21.22
C VAL A 6 7.28 -17.99 -20.83
N SER A 7 6.91 -16.78 -20.40
CA SER A 7 7.83 -15.85 -19.75
C SER A 7 8.22 -16.47 -18.42
N VAL A 8 9.46 -16.93 -18.31
CA VAL A 8 10.05 -17.33 -17.02
C VAL A 8 10.17 -16.05 -16.20
N GLU A 9 9.25 -15.86 -15.25
CA GLU A 9 9.35 -14.78 -14.28
C GLU A 9 10.69 -14.96 -13.52
N LYS A 10 11.55 -13.91 -13.55
CA LYS A 10 12.73 -13.87 -12.70
C LYS A 10 12.26 -14.00 -11.24
N PRO A 11 12.96 -14.79 -10.40
CA PRO A 11 12.60 -14.88 -8.98
C PRO A 11 12.67 -13.47 -8.38
N THR A 12 11.52 -12.93 -8.05
CA THR A 12 11.39 -11.69 -7.29
C THR A 12 11.73 -12.00 -5.84
N GLY A 13 12.44 -11.13 -5.14
CA GLY A 13 12.74 -11.31 -3.70
C GLY A 13 11.49 -11.32 -2.82
N LEU A 14 10.32 -10.91 -3.37
CA LEU A 14 9.04 -10.87 -2.67
C LEU A 14 8.34 -12.23 -2.67
N ASP A 15 7.76 -12.57 -1.52
CA ASP A 15 6.91 -13.76 -1.40
C ASP A 15 5.61 -13.61 -2.24
N PRO A 16 5.03 -14.74 -2.71
CA PRO A 16 3.84 -14.72 -3.56
C PRO A 16 2.63 -14.03 -2.90
N GLN A 17 2.51 -14.09 -1.57
CA GLN A 17 1.40 -13.48 -0.83
C GLN A 17 1.52 -11.95 -0.85
N THR A 18 2.72 -11.40 -0.69
CA THR A 18 2.99 -9.97 -0.83
C THR A 18 2.68 -9.47 -2.24
N LEU A 19 3.09 -10.22 -3.28
CA LEU A 19 2.74 -9.88 -4.68
C LEU A 19 1.23 -9.92 -4.91
N ALA A 20 0.51 -10.84 -4.28
CA ALA A 20 -0.95 -10.89 -4.36
C ALA A 20 -1.61 -9.65 -3.73
N LEU A 21 -1.11 -9.18 -2.57
CA LEU A 21 -1.57 -7.94 -1.94
C LEU A 21 -1.33 -6.72 -2.85
N VAL A 22 -0.16 -6.61 -3.45
CA VAL A 22 0.14 -5.52 -4.42
C VAL A 22 -0.83 -5.55 -5.59
N ARG A 23 -1.14 -6.72 -6.16
CA ARG A 23 -2.14 -6.85 -7.24
C ARG A 23 -3.55 -6.42 -6.81
N ILE A 24 -3.94 -6.72 -5.57
CA ILE A 24 -5.22 -6.25 -5.00
C ILE A 24 -5.19 -4.72 -4.85
N ALA A 25 -4.09 -4.13 -4.35
CA ALA A 25 -3.96 -2.69 -4.21
C ALA A 25 -4.11 -1.95 -5.55
N VAL A 26 -3.47 -2.45 -6.62
CA VAL A 26 -3.61 -1.93 -7.99
C VAL A 26 -5.05 -2.04 -8.48
N ALA A 27 -5.67 -3.21 -8.38
CA ALA A 27 -7.04 -3.42 -8.83
C ALA A 27 -8.04 -2.55 -8.07
N THR A 28 -7.81 -2.33 -6.76
CA THR A 28 -8.61 -1.39 -5.96
C THR A 28 -8.44 0.05 -6.47
N ALA A 29 -7.20 0.46 -6.77
CA ALA A 29 -6.92 1.82 -7.22
C ALA A 29 -7.44 2.12 -8.64
N THR A 30 -7.52 1.13 -9.50
CA THR A 30 -8.09 1.27 -10.85
C THR A 30 -9.61 1.20 -10.89
N GLY A 31 -10.26 0.69 -9.84
CA GLY A 31 -11.72 0.55 -9.76
C GLY A 31 -12.30 -0.55 -10.66
N ASP A 32 -11.48 -1.44 -11.20
CA ASP A 32 -11.92 -2.58 -12.03
C ASP A 32 -12.39 -3.72 -11.12
N GLU A 33 -13.68 -3.79 -10.85
CA GLU A 33 -14.28 -4.80 -9.96
C GLU A 33 -14.05 -6.25 -10.46
N THR A 34 -14.01 -6.47 -11.77
CA THR A 34 -13.77 -7.80 -12.32
C THR A 34 -12.34 -8.26 -12.01
N LYS A 35 -11.35 -7.42 -12.34
CA LYS A 35 -9.96 -7.71 -11.99
C LYS A 35 -9.78 -7.84 -10.48
N LEU A 36 -10.41 -6.98 -9.69
CA LEU A 36 -10.33 -7.01 -8.24
C LEU A 36 -10.83 -8.36 -7.68
N ARG A 37 -11.98 -8.83 -8.16
CA ARG A 37 -12.55 -10.14 -7.79
C ARG A 37 -11.59 -11.28 -8.13
N ASP A 38 -11.03 -11.29 -9.35
CA ASP A 38 -10.08 -12.31 -9.79
C ASP A 38 -8.82 -12.31 -8.92
N ARG A 39 -8.28 -11.13 -8.57
CA ARG A 39 -7.12 -10.99 -7.68
C ARG A 39 -7.41 -11.50 -6.26
N MET A 40 -8.61 -11.23 -5.73
CA MET A 40 -9.01 -11.70 -4.41
C MET A 40 -9.23 -13.23 -4.38
N ILE A 41 -9.81 -13.82 -5.43
CA ILE A 41 -9.93 -15.27 -5.57
C ILE A 41 -8.54 -15.91 -5.63
N ALA A 42 -7.63 -15.35 -6.43
CA ALA A 42 -6.27 -15.84 -6.54
C ALA A 42 -5.51 -15.72 -5.20
N ALA A 43 -5.66 -14.61 -4.47
CA ALA A 43 -5.05 -14.42 -3.16
C ALA A 43 -5.56 -15.46 -2.14
N LYS A 44 -6.88 -15.72 -2.14
CA LYS A 44 -7.47 -16.77 -1.29
C LYS A 44 -6.92 -18.16 -1.64
N ALA A 45 -6.78 -18.48 -2.93
CA ALA A 45 -6.18 -19.74 -3.38
C ALA A 45 -4.69 -19.87 -3.00
N MET A 46 -3.96 -18.76 -2.90
CA MET A 46 -2.57 -18.71 -2.42
C MET A 46 -2.46 -18.65 -0.88
N HIS A 47 -3.57 -18.81 -0.16
CA HIS A 47 -3.62 -18.78 1.30
C HIS A 47 -3.07 -17.49 1.90
N VAL A 48 -3.31 -16.34 1.23
CA VAL A 48 -3.07 -15.03 1.85
C VAL A 48 -3.97 -14.91 3.08
N PRO A 49 -3.42 -14.60 4.26
CA PRO A 49 -4.22 -14.47 5.47
C PRO A 49 -5.36 -13.45 5.29
N PRO A 50 -6.63 -13.78 5.58
CA PRO A 50 -7.74 -12.85 5.45
C PRO A 50 -7.50 -11.51 6.18
N PRO A 51 -6.92 -11.47 7.40
CA PRO A 51 -6.61 -10.20 8.06
C PRO A 51 -5.65 -9.30 7.28
N TRP A 52 -4.73 -9.85 6.48
CA TRP A 52 -3.83 -9.04 5.65
C TRP A 52 -4.59 -8.30 4.55
N ILE A 53 -5.57 -8.98 3.94
CA ILE A 53 -6.42 -8.35 2.91
C ILE A 53 -7.33 -7.31 3.57
N ASP A 54 -7.91 -7.60 4.73
CA ASP A 54 -8.73 -6.64 5.47
C ASP A 54 -7.93 -5.38 5.84
N GLU A 55 -6.72 -5.52 6.35
CA GLU A 55 -5.84 -4.40 6.68
C GLU A 55 -5.38 -3.61 5.43
N LEU A 56 -5.15 -4.29 4.29
CA LEU A 56 -4.91 -3.65 3.01
C LEU A 56 -6.12 -2.81 2.57
N LEU A 57 -7.33 -3.34 2.70
CA LEU A 57 -8.54 -2.62 2.32
C LEU A 57 -8.84 -1.45 3.27
N LEU A 58 -8.53 -1.57 4.57
CA LEU A 58 -8.59 -0.44 5.50
C LEU A 58 -7.65 0.68 5.09
N GLN A 59 -6.40 0.37 4.74
CA GLN A 59 -5.49 1.43 4.27
C GLN A 59 -5.88 2.02 2.91
N SER A 60 -6.65 1.32 2.09
CA SER A 60 -7.09 1.82 0.80
C SER A 60 -7.98 3.07 0.91
N PHE A 61 -8.69 3.28 2.05
CA PHE A 61 -9.40 4.53 2.30
C PHE A 61 -8.51 5.76 2.20
N LEU A 62 -7.24 5.64 2.55
CA LEU A 62 -6.26 6.74 2.49
C LEU A 62 -5.78 7.01 1.06
N ASN A 63 -5.73 5.98 0.23
CA ASN A 63 -5.16 6.06 -1.10
C ASN A 63 -6.23 6.34 -2.17
N VAL A 64 -7.38 5.68 -2.09
CA VAL A 64 -8.41 5.71 -3.14
C VAL A 64 -9.74 6.32 -2.68
N GLY A 65 -9.84 6.68 -1.40
CA GLY A 65 -11.05 7.25 -0.79
C GLY A 65 -12.16 6.22 -0.55
N TYR A 66 -13.23 6.69 0.07
CA TYR A 66 -14.37 5.86 0.48
C TYR A 66 -15.03 5.08 -0.67
N PRO A 67 -15.31 5.68 -1.85
CA PRO A 67 -16.07 4.97 -2.88
C PRO A 67 -15.42 3.67 -3.31
N LEU A 68 -14.16 3.70 -3.71
CA LEU A 68 -13.45 2.51 -4.19
C LEU A 68 -13.09 1.54 -3.04
N ALA A 69 -12.77 2.05 -1.86
CA ALA A 69 -12.49 1.19 -0.71
C ALA A 69 -13.74 0.38 -0.29
N LEU A 70 -14.94 1.01 -0.27
CA LEU A 70 -16.18 0.31 0.06
C LEU A 70 -16.56 -0.74 -0.99
N VAL A 71 -16.35 -0.45 -2.28
CA VAL A 71 -16.52 -1.43 -3.36
C VAL A 71 -15.57 -2.61 -3.13
N ALA A 72 -14.30 -2.35 -2.83
CA ALA A 72 -13.31 -3.39 -2.60
C ALA A 72 -13.68 -4.28 -1.40
N PHE A 73 -14.16 -3.72 -0.30
CA PHE A 73 -14.69 -4.50 0.82
C PHE A 73 -15.90 -5.36 0.40
N GLY A 74 -16.84 -4.82 -0.37
CA GLY A 74 -17.99 -5.56 -0.89
C GLY A 74 -17.56 -6.78 -1.72
N VAL A 75 -16.61 -6.57 -2.64
CA VAL A 75 -16.03 -7.66 -3.45
C VAL A 75 -15.34 -8.69 -2.55
N TRP A 76 -14.52 -8.26 -1.59
CA TRP A 76 -13.83 -9.17 -0.68
C TRP A 76 -14.80 -10.00 0.16
N ARG A 77 -15.84 -9.37 0.75
CA ARG A 77 -16.86 -10.12 1.51
C ARG A 77 -17.62 -11.12 0.65
N SER A 78 -17.81 -10.84 -0.63
CA SER A 78 -18.45 -11.82 -1.55
C SER A 78 -17.55 -13.03 -1.87
N VAL A 79 -16.24 -12.90 -1.75
CA VAL A 79 -15.23 -13.97 -1.99
C VAL A 79 -14.90 -14.72 -0.71
N ALA A 80 -14.68 -13.99 0.39
CA ALA A 80 -14.21 -14.55 1.67
C ALA A 80 -15.37 -14.97 2.60
N GLY A 81 -16.52 -14.34 2.48
CA GLY A 81 -17.59 -14.40 3.47
C GLY A 81 -17.49 -13.31 4.53
N PRO A 82 -18.33 -13.33 5.57
CA PRO A 82 -18.30 -12.36 6.65
C PRO A 82 -16.99 -12.43 7.44
N VAL A 83 -16.63 -11.32 8.09
CA VAL A 83 -15.46 -11.28 9.00
C VAL A 83 -15.75 -12.16 10.20
N LEU A 84 -14.84 -13.08 10.51
CA LEU A 84 -14.93 -13.86 11.73
C LEU A 84 -14.63 -12.96 12.93
N GLU A 85 -15.27 -13.20 14.06
CA GLU A 85 -15.08 -12.41 15.28
C GLU A 85 -13.61 -12.38 15.72
N SER A 86 -12.90 -13.50 15.58
CA SER A 86 -11.46 -13.63 15.85
C SER A 86 -10.56 -12.86 14.88
N GLU A 87 -11.07 -12.40 13.74
CA GLU A 87 -10.33 -11.71 12.67
C GLU A 87 -10.66 -10.22 12.59
N GLN A 88 -11.56 -9.70 13.41
CA GLN A 88 -11.99 -8.30 13.36
C GLN A 88 -10.87 -7.30 13.66
N GLY A 89 -9.79 -7.74 14.29
CA GLY A 89 -8.67 -6.89 14.65
C GLY A 89 -9.03 -5.81 15.66
N GLU A 90 -8.29 -4.73 15.65
CA GLU A 90 -8.48 -3.63 16.59
C GLU A 90 -9.68 -2.73 16.17
N SER A 91 -10.63 -2.54 17.09
CA SER A 91 -11.75 -1.60 16.91
C SER A 91 -11.29 -0.14 17.07
N ILE A 92 -11.85 0.75 16.26
CA ILE A 92 -11.71 2.21 16.39
C ILE A 92 -13.00 2.86 16.89
N ALA A 93 -13.98 2.06 17.37
CA ALA A 93 -15.28 2.56 17.83
C ALA A 93 -15.19 3.44 19.08
N HIS A 94 -14.17 3.21 19.92
CA HIS A 94 -13.92 4.01 21.11
C HIS A 94 -12.68 4.88 20.91
N PRO A 95 -12.80 6.23 21.08
CA PRO A 95 -11.67 7.14 20.93
C PRO A 95 -10.52 6.81 21.90
N ASP A 96 -9.31 6.74 21.36
CA ASP A 96 -8.07 6.55 22.12
C ASP A 96 -6.97 7.42 21.47
N TRP A 97 -7.10 8.71 21.68
CA TRP A 97 -6.25 9.72 21.05
C TRP A 97 -4.77 9.58 21.45
N GLU A 98 -4.50 9.23 22.71
CA GLU A 98 -3.14 9.08 23.21
C GLU A 98 -2.43 7.92 22.50
N ARG A 99 -3.06 6.75 22.47
CA ARG A 99 -2.54 5.58 21.76
C ARG A 99 -2.37 5.82 20.27
N TRP A 100 -3.37 6.41 19.61
CA TRP A 100 -3.28 6.68 18.18
C TRP A 100 -2.22 7.73 17.84
N THR A 101 -2.08 8.78 18.66
CA THR A 101 -1.03 9.79 18.48
C THR A 101 0.36 9.16 18.63
N LYS A 102 0.59 8.40 19.70
CA LYS A 102 1.86 7.71 19.92
C LYS A 102 2.20 6.78 18.76
N ARG A 103 1.29 5.88 18.43
CA ARG A 103 1.46 4.92 17.32
C ARG A 103 1.65 5.62 15.97
N GLY A 104 0.92 6.69 15.73
CA GLY A 104 1.02 7.48 14.50
C GLY A 104 2.38 8.15 14.35
N VAL A 105 2.93 8.72 15.42
CA VAL A 105 4.28 9.28 15.42
C VAL A 105 5.33 8.19 15.15
N GLU A 106 5.20 7.03 15.78
CA GLU A 106 6.11 5.90 15.59
C GLU A 106 6.06 5.38 14.14
N ALA A 107 4.88 5.05 13.63
CA ALA A 107 4.70 4.49 12.28
C ALA A 107 5.06 5.51 11.18
N CYS A 108 4.63 6.76 11.31
CA CYS A 108 5.00 7.81 10.37
C CYS A 108 6.51 8.10 10.42
N GLY A 109 7.10 8.07 11.62
CA GLY A 109 8.54 8.21 11.83
C GLY A 109 9.35 7.11 11.15
N GLU A 110 8.87 5.87 11.20
CA GLU A 110 9.49 4.73 10.49
C GLU A 110 9.49 4.98 8.96
N VAL A 111 8.35 5.33 8.38
CA VAL A 111 8.21 5.55 6.93
C VAL A 111 9.05 6.73 6.44
N TYR A 112 9.02 7.87 7.15
CA TYR A 112 9.71 9.09 6.70
C TYR A 112 11.14 9.22 7.21
N GLY A 113 11.54 8.43 8.20
CA GLY A 113 12.91 8.41 8.76
C GLY A 113 13.42 9.82 9.07
N ARG A 114 14.62 10.13 8.63
CA ARG A 114 15.27 11.44 8.84
C ARG A 114 14.49 12.66 8.34
N THR A 115 13.48 12.46 7.48
CA THR A 115 12.66 13.56 6.93
C THR A 115 11.38 13.81 7.72
N PHE A 116 11.09 13.02 8.76
CA PHE A 116 9.86 13.11 9.56
C PHE A 116 9.64 14.52 10.14
N HIS A 117 10.65 15.12 10.76
CA HIS A 117 10.52 16.46 11.33
C HIS A 117 10.16 17.53 10.26
N LYS A 118 10.82 17.47 9.09
CA LYS A 118 10.52 18.36 7.96
C LYS A 118 9.11 18.15 7.43
N LEU A 119 8.63 16.89 7.40
CA LEU A 119 7.25 16.57 7.04
C LEU A 119 6.28 17.27 7.99
N MET A 120 6.46 17.14 9.32
CA MET A 120 5.57 17.77 10.30
C MET A 120 5.47 19.30 10.10
N LEU A 121 6.59 19.97 9.88
CA LEU A 121 6.60 21.41 9.57
C LEU A 121 5.83 21.73 8.29
N ASN A 122 6.01 20.94 7.24
CA ASN A 122 5.33 21.15 5.97
C ASN A 122 3.81 20.92 6.10
N LEU A 123 3.37 19.86 6.83
CA LEU A 123 1.95 19.58 7.03
C LEU A 123 1.25 20.71 7.79
N ARG A 124 1.87 21.22 8.86
CA ARG A 124 1.37 22.40 9.62
C ARG A 124 1.25 23.63 8.76
N ALA A 125 2.22 23.86 7.85
CA ALA A 125 2.20 25.01 6.94
C ALA A 125 1.08 24.93 5.89
N LEU A 126 0.59 23.74 5.55
CA LEU A 126 -0.56 23.57 4.66
C LEU A 126 -1.87 23.97 5.35
N HIS A 127 -2.12 23.45 6.53
CA HIS A 127 -3.28 23.78 7.36
C HIS A 127 -3.12 23.11 8.73
N PRO A 128 -3.54 23.74 9.86
CA PRO A 128 -3.39 23.16 11.21
C PRO A 128 -4.01 21.78 11.40
N ALA A 129 -5.07 21.46 10.65
CA ALA A 129 -5.72 20.14 10.74
C ALA A 129 -4.98 19.02 9.96
N VAL A 130 -4.04 19.35 9.04
CA VAL A 130 -3.43 18.35 8.16
C VAL A 130 -2.48 17.44 8.92
N GLU A 131 -1.72 17.98 9.88
CA GLU A 131 -0.82 17.16 10.70
C GLU A 131 -1.57 16.09 11.50
N PRO A 132 -2.61 16.42 12.32
CA PRO A 132 -3.36 15.39 13.03
C PRO A 132 -4.10 14.42 12.10
N LEU A 133 -4.62 14.84 10.95
CA LEU A 133 -5.20 13.93 9.96
C LEU A 133 -4.15 12.91 9.45
N VAL A 134 -2.92 13.33 9.22
CA VAL A 134 -1.85 12.43 8.80
C VAL A 134 -1.39 11.57 9.98
N VAL A 135 -0.99 12.18 11.09
CA VAL A 135 -0.37 11.44 12.21
C VAL A 135 -1.38 10.55 12.91
N VAL A 136 -2.54 11.09 13.30
CA VAL A 136 -3.50 10.34 14.11
C VAL A 136 -4.42 9.49 13.23
N ASP A 137 -5.04 10.08 12.22
CA ASP A 137 -6.06 9.35 11.45
C ASP A 137 -5.42 8.38 10.46
N ALA A 138 -4.43 8.82 9.66
CA ALA A 138 -3.80 7.92 8.69
C ALA A 138 -2.85 6.92 9.37
N TYR A 139 -1.83 7.40 10.08
CA TYR A 139 -0.84 6.50 10.68
C TYR A 139 -1.31 5.87 11.98
N GLY A 140 -1.91 6.64 12.87
CA GLY A 140 -2.35 6.16 14.18
C GLY A 140 -3.48 5.13 14.13
N LYS A 141 -4.54 5.43 13.39
CA LYS A 141 -5.73 4.57 13.31
C LYS A 141 -5.63 3.48 12.25
N ILE A 142 -4.85 3.68 11.18
CA ILE A 142 -4.84 2.79 10.01
C ILE A 142 -3.47 2.17 9.78
N LEU A 143 -2.46 2.93 9.35
CA LEU A 143 -1.20 2.37 8.87
C LEU A 143 -0.34 1.73 9.98
N GLY A 144 -0.44 2.20 11.21
CA GLY A 144 0.24 1.60 12.36
C GLY A 144 -0.51 0.44 13.03
N ARG A 145 -1.68 0.01 12.51
CA ARG A 145 -2.46 -1.10 13.06
C ARG A 145 -1.67 -2.42 12.98
N PRO A 146 -1.88 -3.34 13.95
CA PRO A 146 -1.41 -4.71 13.82
C PRO A 146 -2.14 -5.43 12.67
N GLY A 147 -1.66 -6.60 12.28
CA GLY A 147 -2.31 -7.45 11.27
C GLY A 147 -1.68 -7.40 9.89
N LEU A 148 -1.02 -6.29 9.50
CA LEU A 148 -0.17 -6.19 8.33
C LEU A 148 1.07 -5.38 8.69
N ASP A 149 2.26 -5.86 8.34
CA ASP A 149 3.53 -5.19 8.64
C ASP A 149 3.78 -3.95 7.75
N SER A 150 4.64 -3.04 8.24
CA SER A 150 4.98 -1.77 7.58
C SER A 150 5.53 -1.97 6.17
N LYS A 151 6.36 -2.99 5.94
CA LYS A 151 6.94 -3.30 4.63
C LYS A 151 5.84 -3.57 3.59
N ARG A 152 4.91 -4.49 3.89
CA ARG A 152 3.79 -4.82 2.99
C ARG A 152 2.87 -3.63 2.78
N ARG A 153 2.60 -2.86 3.84
CA ARG A 153 1.80 -1.63 3.75
C ARG A 153 2.41 -0.64 2.77
N GLU A 154 3.71 -0.37 2.88
CA GLU A 154 4.38 0.59 2.00
C GLU A 154 4.46 0.10 0.55
N LEU A 155 4.73 -1.19 0.30
CA LEU A 155 4.72 -1.75 -1.05
C LEU A 155 3.33 -1.65 -1.71
N CYS A 156 2.27 -1.89 -0.96
CA CYS A 156 0.89 -1.72 -1.46
C CYS A 156 0.52 -0.24 -1.65
N THR A 157 0.97 0.63 -0.74
CA THR A 157 0.75 2.08 -0.83
C THR A 157 1.44 2.67 -2.05
N LEU A 158 2.71 2.35 -2.29
CA LEU A 158 3.42 2.84 -3.47
C LEU A 158 2.75 2.39 -4.78
N ALA A 159 2.27 1.14 -4.84
CA ALA A 159 1.56 0.62 -6.00
C ALA A 159 0.23 1.37 -6.24
N ALA A 160 -0.57 1.57 -5.20
CA ALA A 160 -1.83 2.32 -5.30
C ALA A 160 -1.61 3.79 -5.70
N ILE A 161 -0.59 4.46 -5.16
CA ILE A 161 -0.24 5.85 -5.48
C ILE A 161 0.28 5.97 -6.92
N ALA A 162 1.02 4.98 -7.41
CA ALA A 162 1.46 4.96 -8.81
C ALA A 162 0.26 4.99 -9.78
N MET A 163 -0.84 4.28 -9.45
CA MET A 163 -2.08 4.33 -10.27
C MET A 163 -2.74 5.71 -10.30
N GLN A 164 -2.49 6.57 -9.29
CA GLN A 164 -3.12 7.88 -9.17
C GLN A 164 -2.31 9.02 -9.80
N ASN A 165 -1.16 8.74 -10.40
CA ASN A 165 -0.27 9.76 -10.96
C ASN A 165 0.05 10.89 -9.96
N ALA A 166 0.42 10.53 -8.73
CA ALA A 166 0.77 11.46 -7.65
C ALA A 166 2.30 11.46 -7.38
N PRO A 167 3.11 12.16 -8.19
CA PRO A 167 4.56 11.98 -8.23
C PRO A 167 5.26 12.32 -6.91
N ARG A 168 4.81 13.35 -6.19
CA ARG A 168 5.43 13.74 -4.91
C ARG A 168 5.22 12.69 -3.83
N GLN A 169 4.01 12.13 -3.77
CA GLN A 169 3.68 11.06 -2.83
C GLN A 169 4.39 9.77 -3.21
N LEU A 170 4.40 9.41 -4.50
CA LEU A 170 5.12 8.23 -4.97
C LEU A 170 6.61 8.29 -4.60
N HIS A 171 7.28 9.42 -4.85
CA HIS A 171 8.68 9.60 -4.46
C HIS A 171 8.91 9.44 -2.95
N ALA A 172 7.97 9.92 -2.12
CA ALA A 172 8.05 9.74 -0.66
C ALA A 172 7.92 8.26 -0.26
N HIS A 173 6.95 7.54 -0.85
CA HIS A 173 6.68 6.14 -0.53
C HIS A 173 7.68 5.15 -1.15
N LEU A 174 8.34 5.48 -2.26
CA LEU A 174 9.52 4.73 -2.74
C LEU A 174 10.63 4.71 -1.68
N ARG A 175 10.85 5.82 -0.99
CA ARG A 175 11.79 5.90 0.15
C ARG A 175 11.23 5.24 1.40
N GLY A 176 9.93 5.40 1.65
CA GLY A 176 9.22 4.76 2.76
C GLY A 176 9.34 3.24 2.70
N ALA A 177 9.20 2.64 1.52
CA ALA A 177 9.38 1.22 1.33
C ALA A 177 10.78 0.74 1.77
N LEU A 178 11.84 1.48 1.44
CA LEU A 178 13.20 1.18 1.89
C LEU A 178 13.35 1.37 3.41
N ASN A 179 12.79 2.45 3.96
CA ASN A 179 12.85 2.73 5.40
C ASN A 179 12.15 1.65 6.24
N THR A 180 11.10 1.02 5.69
CA THR A 180 10.33 -0.06 6.33
C THR A 180 10.87 -1.47 6.04
N GLY A 181 12.08 -1.56 5.49
CA GLY A 181 12.82 -2.82 5.32
C GLY A 181 12.62 -3.52 3.98
N SER A 182 12.07 -2.85 2.96
CA SER A 182 12.12 -3.39 1.59
C SER A 182 13.54 -3.28 1.03
N THR A 183 13.95 -4.28 0.25
CA THR A 183 15.18 -4.20 -0.53
C THR A 183 14.96 -3.43 -1.83
N LEU A 184 16.05 -3.11 -2.53
CA LEU A 184 15.96 -2.49 -3.86
C LEU A 184 15.22 -3.42 -4.84
N GLU A 185 15.50 -4.73 -4.75
CA GLU A 185 14.90 -5.77 -5.57
C GLU A 185 13.40 -5.93 -5.28
N ASP A 186 12.97 -5.73 -4.04
CA ASP A 186 11.54 -5.75 -3.68
C ASP A 186 10.78 -4.63 -4.40
N VAL A 187 11.34 -3.43 -4.42
CA VAL A 187 10.75 -2.29 -5.12
C VAL A 187 10.81 -2.48 -6.63
N ASP A 188 11.94 -2.96 -7.19
CA ASP A 188 12.05 -3.33 -8.60
C ASP A 188 10.93 -4.31 -9.00
N ALA A 189 10.68 -5.32 -8.17
CA ALA A 189 9.64 -6.33 -8.42
C ALA A 189 8.23 -5.73 -8.44
N VAL A 190 7.93 -4.83 -7.48
CA VAL A 190 6.62 -4.14 -7.45
C VAL A 190 6.46 -3.25 -8.68
N LEU A 191 7.47 -2.45 -9.04
CA LEU A 191 7.39 -1.55 -10.20
C LEU A 191 7.23 -2.33 -11.51
N ALA A 192 7.98 -3.42 -11.69
CA ALA A 192 7.83 -4.30 -12.85
C ALA A 192 6.44 -4.97 -12.92
N LEU A 193 5.85 -5.29 -11.74
CA LEU A 193 4.52 -5.89 -11.66
C LEU A 193 3.42 -4.93 -12.13
N ILE A 194 3.54 -3.63 -11.78
CA ILE A 194 2.50 -2.62 -12.03
C ILE A 194 2.69 -1.89 -13.36
N GLU A 195 3.85 -2.01 -14.00
CA GLU A 195 4.21 -1.25 -15.21
C GLU A 195 3.17 -1.37 -16.32
N ALA A 196 2.65 -2.58 -16.55
CA ALA A 196 1.65 -2.83 -17.60
C ALA A 196 0.27 -2.19 -17.33
N ASP A 197 -0.01 -1.79 -16.08
CA ASP A 197 -1.25 -1.12 -15.69
C ASP A 197 -1.11 0.42 -15.73
N LEU A 198 0.10 0.95 -16.01
CA LEU A 198 0.39 2.39 -16.10
C LEU A 198 0.38 2.89 -17.56
N PRO A 199 -0.02 4.15 -17.81
CA PRO A 199 0.28 4.82 -19.07
C PRO A 199 1.80 4.84 -19.33
N ALA A 200 2.23 4.59 -20.58
CA ALA A 200 3.64 4.38 -20.91
C ALA A 200 4.56 5.56 -20.52
N ASP A 201 4.10 6.79 -20.71
CA ASP A 201 4.83 8.00 -20.34
C ASP A 201 4.96 8.16 -18.82
N TRP A 202 3.96 7.72 -18.08
CA TRP A 202 3.98 7.72 -16.63
C TRP A 202 4.84 6.58 -16.08
N ALA A 203 4.79 5.38 -16.66
CA ALA A 203 5.66 4.27 -16.31
C ALA A 203 7.14 4.67 -16.42
N LEU A 204 7.53 5.33 -17.51
CA LEU A 204 8.89 5.84 -17.67
C LEU A 204 9.29 6.78 -16.53
N ARG A 205 8.44 7.76 -16.19
CA ARG A 205 8.70 8.69 -15.08
C ARG A 205 8.76 8.00 -13.71
N VAL A 206 7.99 6.95 -13.50
CA VAL A 206 8.06 6.13 -12.27
C VAL A 206 9.44 5.48 -12.14
N TRP A 207 9.95 4.88 -13.23
CA TRP A 207 11.29 4.30 -13.23
C TRP A 207 12.40 5.34 -13.06
N GLU A 208 12.27 6.53 -13.65
CA GLU A 208 13.21 7.64 -13.45
C GLU A 208 13.23 8.10 -11.98
N MET A 209 12.06 8.26 -11.35
CA MET A 209 11.99 8.58 -9.92
C MET A 209 12.61 7.50 -9.05
N TRP A 210 12.38 6.23 -9.39
CA TRP A 210 13.01 5.12 -8.69
C TRP A 210 14.53 5.11 -8.85
N ALA A 211 15.04 5.36 -10.04
CA ALA A 211 16.48 5.46 -10.29
C ALA A 211 17.13 6.57 -9.43
N ASP A 212 16.48 7.73 -9.28
CA ASP A 212 16.94 8.81 -8.40
C ASP A 212 16.98 8.38 -6.93
N VAL A 213 15.91 7.73 -6.43
CA VAL A 213 15.85 7.23 -5.05
C VAL A 213 16.92 6.16 -4.82
N ARG A 214 17.06 5.19 -5.74
CA ARG A 214 18.04 4.12 -5.69
C ARG A 214 19.46 4.65 -5.66
N GLY A 215 19.79 5.62 -6.51
CA GLY A 215 21.14 6.21 -6.59
C GLY A 215 21.57 6.98 -5.33
N ARG A 216 20.61 7.39 -4.49
CA ARG A 216 20.91 8.06 -3.20
C ARG A 216 21.06 7.11 -2.03
N ASN A 217 20.76 5.83 -2.22
CA ASN A 217 20.82 4.78 -1.21
C ASN A 217 21.91 3.75 -1.49
N LEU A 218 22.67 3.92 -2.56
CA LEU A 218 23.93 3.22 -2.87
C LEU A 218 25.13 4.09 -2.45
#